data_1f207d5a2543dadff30775707856248b
#
_entry.id   1f207d5a2543dadff30775707856248b
#
_cell.length_a   1.000
_cell.length_b   1.000
_cell.length_c   1.000
_cell.angle_alpha   90.00
_cell.angle_beta   90.00
_cell.angle_gamma   90.00
#
_symmetry.space_group_name_H-M   'P 1'
#
loop_
_entity.id
_entity.type
_entity.pdbx_description
1 polymer ?
#
loop_
_entity_poly.entity_id
_entity_poly.type
_entity_poly.pdbx_seq_one_letter_code
_entity_poly.pdbx_strand_id
1 'polypeptide(L)'
;SALILHSCELDNYDGPDATLSGRIIDKETGELVEQDIIRGTQIEFIEHGYDNPLTQYMVIKNDGTYANKMMFANDYTIQIRSANFPATEPVEITIKGNTTYDFEVIPYLRIKDVQIKIEGDEVVATAKVEKTTGHKITRIGLYAHQNQQVGEQMRQLYAEWPNPEDGGYVAGNECRLSIPISTNKHLLKPGTKFYFRVGAQVDASEAKLNYAPAI
;
A
#
# COMPACT_ATOMS: atom_id res chain seq x y z
N SER A 1 54.33 34.80 -8.40
CA SER A 1 53.28 34.09 -7.62
C SER A 1 52.46 33.26 -8.57
N ALA A 2 52.67 31.93 -8.56
CA ALA A 2 51.85 30.98 -9.32
C ALA A 2 50.65 30.62 -8.45
N LEU A 3 49.41 30.95 -8.91
CA LEU A 3 48.18 30.44 -8.38
C LEU A 3 48.02 28.96 -8.82
N ILE A 4 48.19 28.04 -7.90
CA ILE A 4 47.82 26.64 -8.10
C ILE A 4 46.30 26.56 -7.93
N LEU A 5 45.58 26.50 -9.03
CA LEU A 5 44.18 26.10 -9.02
C LEU A 5 44.14 24.61 -8.69
N HIS A 6 43.70 24.28 -7.47
CA HIS A 6 43.29 22.91 -7.17
C HIS A 6 42.02 22.64 -7.97
N SER A 7 42.16 21.88 -9.03
CA SER A 7 41.02 21.23 -9.71
C SER A 7 40.33 20.36 -8.67
N CYS A 8 39.06 20.63 -8.38
CA CYS A 8 38.19 19.62 -7.76
C CYS A 8 38.21 18.41 -8.68
N GLU A 9 38.84 17.33 -8.24
CA GLU A 9 38.56 16.03 -8.86
C GLU A 9 37.08 15.79 -8.75
N LEU A 10 36.41 15.66 -9.88
CA LEU A 10 35.04 15.16 -9.95
C LEU A 10 35.09 13.75 -9.37
N ASP A 11 34.39 13.57 -8.25
CA ASP A 11 34.18 12.28 -7.61
C ASP A 11 33.44 11.39 -8.60
N ASN A 12 34.20 10.56 -9.31
CA ASN A 12 33.69 9.76 -10.42
C ASN A 12 33.21 8.40 -9.87
N TYR A 13 32.28 8.43 -8.90
CA TYR A 13 31.62 7.21 -8.46
C TYR A 13 30.66 6.75 -9.55
N ASP A 14 30.70 5.46 -9.86
CA ASP A 14 29.72 4.84 -10.74
C ASP A 14 28.32 5.02 -10.13
N GLY A 15 27.38 5.44 -10.96
CA GLY A 15 25.98 5.59 -10.52
C GLY A 15 25.29 4.25 -10.27
N PRO A 16 24.08 4.27 -9.71
CA PRO A 16 23.29 3.05 -9.53
C PRO A 16 23.13 2.28 -10.85
N ASP A 17 23.39 0.98 -10.83
CA ASP A 17 23.47 0.10 -12.00
C ASP A 17 22.51 -1.10 -11.93
N ALA A 18 21.69 -1.17 -10.88
CA ALA A 18 20.82 -2.29 -10.63
C ALA A 18 19.38 -1.85 -10.31
N THR A 19 18.45 -2.78 -10.50
CA THR A 19 17.02 -2.61 -10.24
C THR A 19 16.52 -3.79 -9.42
N LEU A 20 15.73 -3.52 -8.39
CA LEU A 20 14.88 -4.51 -7.74
C LEU A 20 13.42 -4.16 -8.02
N SER A 21 12.65 -5.12 -8.52
CA SER A 21 11.21 -4.99 -8.75
C SER A 21 10.48 -6.25 -8.32
N GLY A 22 9.17 -6.17 -8.14
CA GLY A 22 8.37 -7.32 -7.79
C GLY A 22 6.95 -6.95 -7.37
N ARG A 23 6.31 -7.89 -6.70
CA ARG A 23 4.89 -7.84 -6.34
C ARG A 23 4.70 -8.35 -4.92
N ILE A 24 3.63 -7.87 -4.28
CA ILE A 24 3.11 -8.47 -3.06
C ILE A 24 1.92 -9.33 -3.46
N ILE A 25 2.01 -10.64 -3.26
CA ILE A 25 1.04 -11.62 -3.73
C ILE A 25 0.42 -12.32 -2.53
N ASP A 26 -0.91 -12.39 -2.51
CA ASP A 26 -1.63 -13.29 -1.60
C ASP A 26 -1.39 -14.73 -2.05
N LYS A 27 -0.61 -15.49 -1.26
CA LYS A 27 -0.20 -16.85 -1.61
C LYS A 27 -1.34 -17.85 -1.73
N GLU A 28 -2.53 -17.55 -1.19
CA GLU A 28 -3.69 -18.43 -1.25
C GLU A 28 -4.57 -18.15 -2.49
N THR A 29 -4.62 -16.90 -2.95
CA THR A 29 -5.47 -16.51 -4.08
C THR A 29 -4.69 -16.25 -5.36
N GLY A 30 -3.38 -15.95 -5.25
CA GLY A 30 -2.54 -15.52 -6.36
C GLY A 30 -2.76 -14.05 -6.76
N GLU A 31 -3.65 -13.33 -6.09
CA GLU A 31 -3.98 -11.95 -6.38
C GLU A 31 -2.95 -10.99 -5.75
N LEU A 32 -2.83 -9.80 -6.30
CA LEU A 32 -2.00 -8.75 -5.72
C LEU A 32 -2.62 -8.23 -4.42
N VAL A 33 -1.79 -7.97 -3.42
CA VAL A 33 -2.22 -7.34 -2.16
C VAL A 33 -2.15 -5.84 -2.31
N GLU A 34 -3.31 -5.23 -2.46
CA GLU A 34 -3.49 -3.78 -2.61
C GLU A 34 -2.92 -3.00 -1.42
N GLN A 35 -2.31 -1.85 -1.69
CA GLN A 35 -1.58 -1.04 -0.71
C GLN A 35 -2.09 0.41 -0.66
N ASP A 36 -1.69 1.15 0.36
CA ASP A 36 -1.76 2.61 0.37
C ASP A 36 -0.39 3.18 -0.02
N ILE A 37 -0.38 4.18 -0.89
CA ILE A 37 0.88 4.81 -1.32
C ILE A 37 1.42 5.79 -0.28
N ILE A 38 0.54 6.36 0.56
CA ILE A 38 0.91 7.28 1.63
C ILE A 38 0.81 6.56 2.96
N ARG A 39 1.91 6.47 3.71
CA ARG A 39 1.99 5.74 4.99
C ARG A 39 1.55 4.27 4.90
N GLY A 40 1.59 3.70 3.69
CA GLY A 40 1.34 2.28 3.46
C GLY A 40 2.52 1.40 3.85
N THR A 41 2.50 0.20 3.34
CA THR A 41 3.58 -0.78 3.50
C THR A 41 4.84 -0.31 2.78
N GLN A 42 5.99 -0.51 3.41
CA GLN A 42 7.31 -0.27 2.82
C GLN A 42 8.18 -1.52 2.92
N ILE A 43 9.02 -1.73 1.91
CA ILE A 43 10.08 -2.73 1.98
C ILE A 43 11.29 -2.06 2.61
N GLU A 44 11.77 -2.62 3.72
CA GLU A 44 13.05 -2.29 4.31
C GLU A 44 14.14 -3.01 3.54
N PHE A 45 15.23 -2.33 3.21
CA PHE A 45 16.40 -2.95 2.62
C PHE A 45 17.69 -2.40 3.20
N ILE A 46 18.66 -3.30 3.39
CA ILE A 46 19.97 -3.01 3.97
C ILE A 46 21.01 -3.52 2.99
N GLU A 47 21.85 -2.63 2.49
CA GLU A 47 22.98 -2.99 1.63
C GLU A 47 24.14 -3.52 2.46
N HIS A 48 24.76 -4.62 2.00
CA HIS A 48 25.88 -5.23 2.69
C HIS A 48 27.23 -4.60 2.29
N GLY A 49 28.25 -4.88 3.09
CA GLY A 49 29.63 -4.42 2.82
C GLY A 49 30.02 -3.13 3.53
N TYR A 50 29.17 -2.59 4.40
CA TYR A 50 29.43 -1.40 5.21
C TYR A 50 29.51 -1.75 6.71
N ASP A 51 30.37 -1.06 7.46
CA ASP A 51 30.51 -1.27 8.92
C ASP A 51 29.24 -0.94 9.70
N ASN A 52 28.49 0.06 9.25
CA ASN A 52 27.24 0.51 9.87
C ASN A 52 26.19 0.75 8.78
N PRO A 53 25.63 -0.31 8.20
CA PRO A 53 24.67 -0.16 7.10
C PRO A 53 23.37 0.48 7.61
N LEU A 54 22.83 1.41 6.83
CA LEU A 54 21.55 2.08 7.13
C LEU A 54 20.40 1.30 6.52
N THR A 55 19.31 1.18 7.28
CA THR A 55 18.04 0.70 6.72
C THR A 55 17.46 1.76 5.80
N GLN A 56 17.19 1.38 4.57
CA GLN A 56 16.51 2.18 3.56
C GLN A 56 15.12 1.64 3.31
N TYR A 57 14.23 2.43 2.70
CA TYR A 57 12.84 2.09 2.52
C TYR A 57 12.40 2.27 1.08
N MET A 58 11.64 1.32 0.59
CA MET A 58 11.04 1.33 -0.74
C MET A 58 9.52 1.32 -0.62
N VAL A 59 8.85 2.28 -1.27
CA VAL A 59 7.39 2.37 -1.30
C VAL A 59 6.81 1.33 -2.25
N ILE A 60 5.74 0.67 -1.81
CA ILE A 60 4.93 -0.22 -2.64
C ILE A 60 3.77 0.60 -3.22
N LYS A 61 3.50 0.42 -4.52
CA LYS A 61 2.40 1.11 -5.21
C LYS A 61 1.03 0.60 -4.75
N ASN A 62 -0.03 1.35 -5.05
CA ASN A 62 -1.41 1.00 -4.69
C ASN A 62 -1.81 -0.41 -5.11
N ASP A 63 -1.35 -0.86 -6.27
CA ASP A 63 -1.67 -2.17 -6.85
C ASP A 63 -0.82 -3.32 -6.29
N GLY A 64 0.02 -3.07 -5.29
CA GLY A 64 0.89 -4.08 -4.71
C GLY A 64 2.17 -4.37 -5.51
N THR A 65 2.46 -3.62 -6.56
CA THR A 65 3.73 -3.71 -7.29
C THR A 65 4.78 -2.76 -6.73
N TYR A 66 6.06 -3.06 -6.93
CA TYR A 66 7.14 -2.17 -6.54
C TYR A 66 8.32 -2.21 -7.52
N ALA A 67 9.08 -1.12 -7.58
CA ALA A 67 10.34 -1.07 -8.32
C ALA A 67 11.23 0.05 -7.78
N ASN A 68 12.50 -0.29 -7.53
CA ASN A 68 13.57 0.67 -7.29
C ASN A 68 14.64 0.48 -8.37
N LYS A 69 14.82 1.50 -9.21
CA LYS A 69 15.78 1.50 -10.34
C LYS A 69 17.11 2.19 -9.97
N MET A 70 17.25 2.58 -8.72
CA MET A 70 18.40 3.34 -8.21
C MET A 70 19.15 2.54 -7.16
N MET A 71 19.48 1.29 -7.46
CA MET A 71 20.23 0.41 -6.59
C MET A 71 21.62 0.13 -7.16
N PHE A 72 22.55 -0.20 -6.29
CA PHE A 72 23.85 -0.71 -6.69
C PHE A 72 23.81 -2.23 -6.75
N ALA A 73 24.58 -2.82 -7.66
CA ALA A 73 24.78 -4.27 -7.70
C ALA A 73 25.52 -4.73 -6.44
N ASN A 74 24.81 -5.40 -5.53
CA ASN A 74 25.34 -5.86 -4.24
C ASN A 74 24.44 -6.94 -3.62
N ASP A 75 24.85 -7.45 -2.46
CA ASP A 75 24.03 -8.28 -1.59
C ASP A 75 23.23 -7.38 -0.63
N TYR A 76 21.97 -7.76 -0.39
CA TYR A 76 21.03 -7.02 0.43
C TYR A 76 20.27 -7.95 1.34
N THR A 77 19.86 -7.45 2.51
CA THR A 77 18.77 -8.01 3.30
C THR A 77 17.52 -7.19 3.05
N ILE A 78 16.41 -7.83 2.66
CA ILE A 78 15.11 -7.18 2.46
C ILE A 78 14.08 -7.77 3.42
N GLN A 79 13.17 -6.93 3.94
CA GLN A 79 12.12 -7.33 4.87
C GLN A 79 10.94 -6.36 4.84
N ILE A 80 9.76 -6.84 5.23
CA ILE A 80 8.58 -6.00 5.48
C ILE A 80 8.13 -6.23 6.92
N ARG A 81 8.09 -5.19 7.75
CA ARG A 81 7.74 -5.28 9.16
C ARG A 81 6.35 -4.73 9.49
N SER A 82 6.01 -3.58 8.92
CA SER A 82 4.73 -2.91 9.16
C SER A 82 3.91 -2.90 7.88
N ALA A 83 2.83 -3.70 7.83
CA ALA A 83 2.07 -3.96 6.62
C ALA A 83 0.59 -4.25 6.91
N ASN A 84 -0.16 -4.51 5.85
CA ASN A 84 -1.52 -5.05 5.91
C ASN A 84 -1.56 -6.61 5.89
N PHE A 85 -0.43 -7.19 6.29
CA PHE A 85 -0.19 -8.61 6.53
C PHE A 85 0.88 -8.76 7.63
N PRO A 86 1.05 -9.96 8.25
CA PRO A 86 2.11 -10.19 9.23
C PRO A 86 3.51 -9.90 8.66
N ALA A 87 4.41 -9.42 9.52
CA ALA A 87 5.79 -9.16 9.14
C ALA A 87 6.41 -10.38 8.43
N THR A 88 7.21 -10.13 7.41
CA THR A 88 7.94 -11.20 6.70
C THR A 88 9.23 -11.55 7.43
N GLU A 89 9.75 -12.75 7.20
CA GLU A 89 11.12 -13.05 7.56
C GLU A 89 12.10 -12.22 6.70
N PRO A 90 13.31 -11.91 7.21
CA PRO A 90 14.36 -11.29 6.42
C PRO A 90 14.78 -12.22 5.27
N VAL A 91 15.01 -11.66 4.10
CA VAL A 91 15.45 -12.36 2.90
C VAL A 91 16.79 -11.80 2.45
N GLU A 92 17.78 -12.67 2.33
CA GLU A 92 19.08 -12.35 1.73
C GLU A 92 18.96 -12.47 0.20
N ILE A 93 19.32 -11.42 -0.53
CA ILE A 93 19.18 -11.35 -1.98
C ILE A 93 20.38 -10.65 -2.63
N THR A 94 20.91 -11.22 -3.70
CA THR A 94 21.88 -10.55 -4.56
C THR A 94 21.13 -9.77 -5.64
N ILE A 95 21.31 -8.46 -5.67
CA ILE A 95 20.72 -7.57 -6.68
C ILE A 95 21.79 -7.25 -7.71
N LYS A 96 21.50 -7.57 -8.99
CA LYS A 96 22.38 -7.32 -10.12
C LYS A 96 21.56 -7.11 -11.40
N GLY A 97 21.83 -6.01 -12.10
CA GLY A 97 21.05 -5.65 -13.28
C GLY A 97 19.56 -5.57 -12.92
N ASN A 98 18.69 -6.28 -13.64
CA ASN A 98 17.26 -6.34 -13.36
C ASN A 98 16.93 -7.57 -12.51
N THR A 99 16.83 -7.41 -11.22
CA THR A 99 16.45 -8.47 -10.27
C THR A 99 14.97 -8.36 -9.92
N THR A 100 14.29 -9.50 -9.87
CA THR A 100 12.86 -9.56 -9.49
C THR A 100 12.69 -10.44 -8.27
N TYR A 101 11.88 -9.99 -7.29
CA TYR A 101 11.49 -10.76 -6.12
C TYR A 101 10.03 -10.49 -5.77
N ASP A 102 9.19 -11.53 -5.68
CA ASP A 102 7.80 -11.42 -5.25
C ASP A 102 7.69 -11.87 -3.78
N PHE A 103 7.04 -11.04 -2.95
CA PHE A 103 6.69 -11.41 -1.59
C PHE A 103 5.35 -12.15 -1.59
N GLU A 104 5.36 -13.42 -1.17
CA GLU A 104 4.15 -14.21 -0.96
C GLU A 104 3.71 -14.10 0.49
N VAL A 105 2.53 -13.53 0.72
CA VAL A 105 2.01 -13.20 2.05
C VAL A 105 0.56 -13.66 2.20
N ILE A 106 0.03 -13.64 3.42
CA ILE A 106 -1.40 -13.73 3.69
C ILE A 106 -1.85 -12.39 4.28
N PRO A 107 -2.68 -11.60 3.56
CA PRO A 107 -3.18 -10.33 4.09
C PRO A 107 -4.04 -10.56 5.33
N TYR A 108 -4.12 -9.61 6.25
CA TYR A 108 -5.01 -9.71 7.41
C TYR A 108 -6.48 -9.80 7.03
N LEU A 109 -6.86 -9.08 5.99
CA LEU A 109 -8.23 -9.00 5.48
C LEU A 109 -8.25 -9.14 3.97
N ARG A 110 -9.31 -9.76 3.44
CA ARG A 110 -9.67 -9.75 2.02
C ARG A 110 -10.98 -9.02 1.84
N ILE A 111 -10.99 -8.03 0.95
CA ILE A 111 -12.19 -7.24 0.64
C ILE A 111 -12.70 -7.72 -0.70
N LYS A 112 -13.88 -8.31 -0.70
CA LYS A 112 -14.49 -8.99 -1.84
C LYS A 112 -15.83 -8.39 -2.23
N ASP A 113 -16.31 -8.72 -3.41
CA ASP A 113 -17.63 -8.40 -3.93
C ASP A 113 -17.96 -6.91 -3.86
N VAL A 114 -16.95 -6.04 -4.08
CA VAL A 114 -17.13 -4.59 -4.03
C VAL A 114 -18.01 -4.12 -5.17
N GLN A 115 -19.06 -3.38 -4.82
CA GLN A 115 -19.92 -2.68 -5.77
C GLN A 115 -20.06 -1.23 -5.34
N ILE A 116 -19.92 -0.31 -6.30
CA ILE A 116 -20.14 1.13 -6.10
C ILE A 116 -21.30 1.55 -6.99
N LYS A 117 -22.34 2.15 -6.38
CA LYS A 117 -23.54 2.58 -7.08
C LYS A 117 -24.03 3.93 -6.56
N ILE A 118 -24.76 4.66 -7.40
CA ILE A 118 -25.54 5.81 -6.95
C ILE A 118 -26.96 5.31 -6.61
N GLU A 119 -27.36 5.50 -5.37
CA GLU A 119 -28.71 5.17 -4.88
C GLU A 119 -29.35 6.42 -4.28
N GLY A 120 -30.31 7.02 -5.00
CA GLY A 120 -30.92 8.28 -4.60
C GLY A 120 -29.88 9.41 -4.49
N ASP A 121 -29.71 9.95 -3.29
CA ASP A 121 -28.76 11.04 -2.99
C ASP A 121 -27.44 10.53 -2.39
N GLU A 122 -27.11 9.27 -2.57
CA GLU A 122 -25.92 8.65 -2.00
C GLU A 122 -25.07 7.94 -3.03
N VAL A 123 -23.73 7.99 -2.88
CA VAL A 123 -22.82 7.01 -3.45
C VAL A 123 -22.69 5.90 -2.43
N VAL A 124 -23.13 4.71 -2.80
CA VAL A 124 -23.19 3.53 -1.93
C VAL A 124 -22.14 2.53 -2.34
N ALA A 125 -21.36 2.07 -1.37
CA ALA A 125 -20.47 0.92 -1.51
C ALA A 125 -21.03 -0.27 -0.73
N THR A 126 -21.07 -1.44 -1.36
CA THR A 126 -21.24 -2.71 -0.67
C THR A 126 -20.00 -3.56 -0.87
N ALA A 127 -19.64 -4.35 0.14
CA ALA A 127 -18.47 -5.22 0.12
C ALA A 127 -18.61 -6.32 1.18
N LYS A 128 -17.78 -7.37 1.07
CA LYS A 128 -17.56 -8.35 2.11
C LYS A 128 -16.13 -8.25 2.61
N VAL A 129 -15.92 -8.22 3.92
CA VAL A 129 -14.60 -8.19 4.55
C VAL A 129 -14.37 -9.51 5.25
N GLU A 130 -13.49 -10.35 4.69
CA GLU A 130 -13.13 -11.65 5.24
C GLU A 130 -11.85 -11.54 6.07
N LYS A 131 -11.80 -12.22 7.20
CA LYS A 131 -10.60 -12.32 8.05
C LYS A 131 -9.80 -13.56 7.69
N THR A 132 -8.49 -13.42 7.65
CA THR A 132 -7.54 -14.54 7.53
C THR A 132 -6.90 -14.88 8.87
N THR A 133 -7.07 -14.01 9.87
CA THR A 133 -6.49 -14.12 11.21
C THR A 133 -7.56 -13.92 12.30
N GLY A 134 -7.19 -14.16 13.57
CA GLY A 134 -8.07 -13.92 14.71
C GLY A 134 -8.23 -12.45 15.13
N HIS A 135 -7.55 -11.52 14.49
CA HIS A 135 -7.63 -10.10 14.83
C HIS A 135 -9.03 -9.53 14.61
N LYS A 136 -9.41 -8.56 15.43
CA LYS A 136 -10.66 -7.81 15.26
C LYS A 136 -10.56 -6.81 14.12
N ILE A 137 -11.65 -6.63 13.37
CA ILE A 137 -11.79 -5.53 12.43
C ILE A 137 -12.10 -4.26 13.21
N THR A 138 -11.19 -3.28 13.17
CA THR A 138 -11.32 -2.02 13.91
C THR A 138 -11.94 -0.92 13.06
N ARG A 139 -11.92 -1.06 11.72
CA ARG A 139 -12.44 -0.07 10.81
C ARG A 139 -12.77 -0.69 9.45
N ILE A 140 -13.90 -0.28 8.87
CA ILE A 140 -14.21 -0.44 7.46
C ILE A 140 -14.48 0.96 6.90
N GLY A 141 -13.88 1.30 5.77
CA GLY A 141 -13.98 2.64 5.16
C GLY A 141 -14.24 2.61 3.67
N LEU A 142 -14.99 3.61 3.20
CA LEU A 142 -15.13 3.99 1.81
C LEU A 142 -14.41 5.32 1.62
N TYR A 143 -13.45 5.37 0.73
CA TYR A 143 -12.63 6.55 0.44
C TYR A 143 -12.83 6.96 -1.00
N ALA A 144 -12.89 8.28 -1.26
CA ALA A 144 -13.11 8.82 -2.58
C ALA A 144 -12.15 9.97 -2.89
N HIS A 145 -11.60 9.96 -4.10
CA HIS A 145 -10.70 11.00 -4.61
C HIS A 145 -10.75 11.05 -6.14
N GLN A 146 -10.39 12.20 -6.71
CA GLN A 146 -10.27 12.37 -8.17
C GLN A 146 -9.02 11.68 -8.74
N ASN A 147 -8.09 11.24 -7.91
CA ASN A 147 -6.92 10.45 -8.29
C ASN A 147 -7.16 8.97 -7.98
N GLN A 148 -6.78 8.10 -8.93
CA GLN A 148 -6.90 6.63 -8.77
C GLN A 148 -6.05 6.04 -7.63
N GLN A 149 -5.08 6.80 -7.10
CA GLN A 149 -4.27 6.41 -5.94
C GLN A 149 -5.01 6.65 -4.61
N VAL A 150 -6.34 6.72 -4.66
CA VAL A 150 -7.21 6.92 -3.50
C VAL A 150 -6.94 5.89 -2.41
N GLY A 151 -6.98 6.34 -1.16
CA GLY A 151 -6.82 5.55 0.05
C GLY A 151 -7.21 6.37 1.26
N GLU A 152 -6.97 5.84 2.45
CA GLU A 152 -7.32 6.53 3.70
C GLU A 152 -6.58 7.87 3.84
N GLN A 153 -5.31 7.93 3.45
CA GLN A 153 -4.53 9.17 3.50
C GLN A 153 -4.76 10.09 2.29
N MET A 154 -5.09 9.53 1.14
CA MET A 154 -5.40 10.27 -0.09
C MET A 154 -6.90 10.21 -0.36
N ARG A 155 -7.68 10.99 0.39
CA ARG A 155 -9.13 11.10 0.23
C ARG A 155 -9.61 12.55 0.23
N GLN A 156 -10.63 12.85 -0.55
CA GLN A 156 -11.39 14.09 -0.49
C GLN A 156 -12.71 13.89 0.25
N LEU A 157 -13.29 12.70 0.12
CA LEU A 157 -14.52 12.29 0.80
C LEU A 157 -14.32 10.88 1.38
N TYR A 158 -15.04 10.59 2.44
CA TYR A 158 -15.01 9.28 3.06
C TYR A 158 -16.25 8.99 3.89
N ALA A 159 -16.50 7.71 4.12
CA ALA A 159 -17.40 7.20 5.15
C ALA A 159 -16.65 6.06 5.88
N GLU A 160 -16.69 6.05 7.20
CA GLU A 160 -16.06 5.02 8.01
C GLU A 160 -17.02 4.44 9.03
N TRP A 161 -16.89 3.13 9.23
CA TRP A 161 -17.56 2.38 10.29
C TRP A 161 -16.48 1.93 11.29
N PRO A 162 -16.33 2.64 12.43
CA PRO A 162 -15.38 2.26 13.46
C PRO A 162 -15.90 1.06 14.25
N ASN A 163 -14.98 0.16 14.64
CA ASN A 163 -15.26 -1.03 15.44
C ASN A 163 -16.51 -1.81 15.00
N PRO A 164 -16.59 -2.22 13.72
CA PRO A 164 -17.80 -2.81 13.16
C PRO A 164 -18.23 -4.10 13.86
N GLU A 165 -17.30 -4.91 14.34
CA GLU A 165 -17.62 -6.15 15.07
C GLU A 165 -18.29 -5.86 16.43
N ASP A 166 -17.94 -4.77 17.12
CA ASP A 166 -18.61 -4.33 18.35
C ASP A 166 -20.04 -3.81 18.05
N GLY A 167 -20.28 -3.35 16.83
CA GLY A 167 -21.60 -2.99 16.30
C GLY A 167 -22.41 -4.16 15.71
N GLY A 168 -21.91 -5.40 15.88
CA GLY A 168 -22.61 -6.61 15.44
C GLY A 168 -22.27 -7.07 14.01
N TYR A 169 -21.28 -6.47 13.36
CA TYR A 169 -20.82 -6.95 12.07
C TYR A 169 -20.15 -8.32 12.21
N VAL A 170 -20.49 -9.23 11.33
CA VAL A 170 -19.88 -10.55 11.22
C VAL A 170 -19.01 -10.57 9.97
N ALA A 171 -17.71 -10.86 10.13
CA ALA A 171 -16.79 -10.95 9.00
C ALA A 171 -17.28 -11.94 7.94
N GLY A 172 -17.17 -11.56 6.68
CA GLY A 172 -17.69 -12.29 5.52
C GLY A 172 -19.11 -11.93 5.13
N ASN A 173 -19.88 -11.25 5.99
CA ASN A 173 -21.19 -10.69 5.61
C ASN A 173 -21.03 -9.44 4.76
N GLU A 174 -22.07 -9.08 4.01
CA GLU A 174 -22.10 -7.83 3.28
C GLU A 174 -22.17 -6.64 4.26
N CYS A 175 -21.31 -5.66 4.03
CA CYS A 175 -21.35 -4.35 4.70
C CYS A 175 -21.75 -3.27 3.68
N ARG A 176 -22.31 -2.17 4.18
CA ARG A 176 -22.75 -1.02 3.38
C ARG A 176 -22.21 0.28 3.97
N LEU A 177 -21.59 1.09 3.14
CA LEU A 177 -21.15 2.44 3.47
C LEU A 177 -21.70 3.40 2.42
N SER A 178 -21.97 4.65 2.81
CA SER A 178 -22.46 5.64 1.87
C SER A 178 -21.87 7.04 2.10
N ILE A 179 -21.74 7.79 1.01
CA ILE A 179 -21.32 9.19 0.99
C ILE A 179 -22.45 10.00 0.39
N PRO A 180 -23.05 10.97 1.14
CA PRO A 180 -24.14 11.80 0.62
C PRO A 180 -23.66 12.70 -0.53
N ILE A 181 -24.45 12.81 -1.61
CA ILE A 181 -24.12 13.64 -2.77
C ILE A 181 -24.50 15.09 -2.50
N SER A 182 -25.71 15.34 -1.95
CA SER A 182 -26.24 16.70 -1.74
C SER A 182 -25.36 17.57 -0.85
N THR A 183 -24.76 17.01 0.20
CA THR A 183 -23.83 17.71 1.10
C THR A 183 -22.46 17.90 0.50
N ASN A 184 -22.10 17.15 -0.55
CA ASN A 184 -20.80 17.14 -1.21
C ASN A 184 -20.83 17.66 -2.66
N LYS A 185 -21.87 18.41 -3.05
CA LYS A 185 -22.06 18.95 -4.42
C LYS A 185 -20.90 19.79 -4.93
N HIS A 186 -20.15 20.40 -4.03
CA HIS A 186 -18.96 21.19 -4.39
C HIS A 186 -17.82 20.33 -4.98
N LEU A 187 -17.76 19.06 -4.62
CA LEU A 187 -16.82 18.06 -5.14
C LEU A 187 -17.48 17.12 -6.15
N LEU A 188 -18.60 16.49 -5.79
CA LEU A 188 -19.34 15.54 -6.62
C LEU A 188 -20.23 16.27 -7.65
N LYS A 189 -19.59 16.96 -8.58
CA LYS A 189 -20.29 17.67 -9.67
C LYS A 189 -20.54 16.71 -10.85
N PRO A 190 -21.66 16.90 -11.59
CA PRO A 190 -21.86 16.18 -12.84
C PRO A 190 -20.66 16.34 -13.79
N GLY A 191 -20.18 15.22 -14.34
CA GLY A 191 -19.02 15.18 -15.25
C GLY A 191 -17.65 15.15 -14.54
N THR A 192 -17.59 15.24 -13.22
CA THR A 192 -16.36 15.07 -12.46
C THR A 192 -16.11 13.58 -12.20
N LYS A 193 -14.95 13.08 -12.60
CA LYS A 193 -14.56 11.70 -12.34
C LYS A 193 -14.02 11.56 -10.91
N PHE A 194 -14.55 10.59 -10.19
CA PHE A 194 -14.04 10.14 -8.89
C PHE A 194 -13.71 8.68 -8.93
N TYR A 195 -12.71 8.29 -8.15
CA TYR A 195 -12.38 6.92 -7.83
C TYR A 195 -12.79 6.63 -6.39
N PHE A 196 -13.34 5.46 -6.16
CA PHE A 196 -13.80 4.99 -4.86
C PHE A 196 -13.05 3.73 -4.48
N ARG A 197 -12.71 3.60 -3.21
CA ARG A 197 -11.96 2.46 -2.71
C ARG A 197 -12.45 2.05 -1.34
N VAL A 198 -12.74 0.76 -1.17
CA VAL A 198 -13.07 0.19 0.12
C VAL A 198 -11.80 -0.31 0.77
N GLY A 199 -11.61 0.03 2.06
CA GLY A 199 -10.51 -0.40 2.89
C GLY A 199 -10.98 -0.88 4.25
N ALA A 200 -10.21 -1.74 4.90
CA ALA A 200 -10.47 -2.21 6.25
C ALA A 200 -9.17 -2.47 7.02
N GLN A 201 -9.22 -2.36 8.33
CA GLN A 201 -8.07 -2.48 9.22
C GLN A 201 -8.38 -3.40 10.40
N VAL A 202 -7.36 -4.11 10.88
CA VAL A 202 -7.42 -4.95 12.08
C VAL A 202 -6.67 -4.33 13.24
N ASP A 203 -6.85 -4.90 14.46
CA ASP A 203 -6.19 -4.49 15.69
C ASP A 203 -4.76 -5.04 15.88
N ALA A 204 -4.16 -5.64 14.85
CA ALA A 204 -2.76 -6.04 14.91
C ALA A 204 -1.85 -4.81 15.06
N SER A 205 -0.75 -4.98 15.81
CA SER A 205 0.21 -3.90 16.03
C SER A 205 0.73 -3.36 14.68
N GLU A 206 0.68 -2.03 14.51
CA GLU A 206 1.13 -1.32 13.31
C GLU A 206 0.49 -1.78 11.99
N ALA A 207 -0.65 -2.48 12.06
CA ALA A 207 -1.35 -2.95 10.87
C ALA A 207 -1.78 -1.78 9.98
N LYS A 208 -1.50 -1.92 8.68
CA LYS A 208 -2.01 -1.02 7.65
C LYS A 208 -3.38 -1.48 7.16
N LEU A 209 -4.12 -0.62 6.44
CA LEU A 209 -5.37 -1.02 5.83
C LEU A 209 -5.14 -2.02 4.70
N ASN A 210 -5.99 -3.04 4.63
CA ASN A 210 -6.20 -3.82 3.42
C ASN A 210 -7.22 -3.10 2.54
N TYR A 211 -7.04 -3.18 1.24
CA TYR A 211 -7.89 -2.49 0.26
C TYR A 211 -8.38 -3.45 -0.83
N ALA A 212 -9.55 -3.12 -1.39
CA ALA A 212 -9.91 -3.57 -2.73
C ALA A 212 -9.27 -2.65 -3.78
N PRO A 213 -9.20 -3.05 -5.06
CA PRO A 213 -8.88 -2.13 -6.15
C PRO A 213 -9.81 -0.91 -6.19
N ALA A 214 -9.28 0.23 -6.62
CA ALA A 214 -10.08 1.43 -6.82
C ALA A 214 -11.00 1.27 -8.05
N ILE A 215 -12.24 1.74 -7.94
CA ILE A 215 -13.27 1.69 -8.99
C ILE A 215 -13.58 3.11 -9.46
#